data_70fefdae3778da9d565a8d451d9e7913
#
_entry.id   70fefdae3778da9d565a8d451d9e7913
#
_cell.length_a   1.000
_cell.length_b   1.000
_cell.length_c   1.000
_cell.angle_alpha   90.00
_cell.angle_beta   90.00
_cell.angle_gamma   90.00
#
_symmetry.space_group_name_H-M   'P 1'
#
loop_
_entity.id
_entity.type
_entity.pdbx_description
1 polymer ?
#
loop_
_entity_poly.entity_id
_entity_poly.type
_entity_poly.pdbx_seq_one_letter_code
_entity_poly.pdbx_strand_id
1 'polypeptide(L)'
;MARRHVVRAAVSVAAAATSLIVAAPASAAPGVGSPGLGDPYFPLAGNGGYDVRHYSLDLDYVRATNHLDASAVITARATQDLRRFDLDLRGFTVSRVTVNLLPATFTREGQELVITPRVPLRRGKTFFVKVEYRGEPTEVIDPDGSSEGWVPTADGAFVVNEPQGSPGWFPANDNPRDKATYDMAITVPKGITAIGNGRLLSRRDHGGRTTWRWYEDSPMASYLTTATNGVFELRISKAGRIPLYHAVDPTEVPDGAFERLAAEAEVIKFFSDLYGQYPFSSGGGVVDHAPEVGYALESQTKSQYDSTPDPSTVVHEISHQWFGDSVSLTVWPDIWLNEGFATFSEWIYDEKHGGPTAQASFDQVYARPATNSIWTRPPGNVGGPQFLFTGTVYDRGAATLQALRVKVGDKTFFRILREWYAHNRDGNVTTADFVRLAERRSGQRLGAFFDTWLYQPAKPTTW
;
A
#
# COMPACT_ATOMS: atom_id res chain seq x y z
N MET A 1 9.67 15.23 80.69
CA MET A 1 10.61 15.36 79.58
C MET A 1 10.56 14.08 78.76
N ALA A 2 9.86 14.09 77.63
CA ALA A 2 9.73 12.92 76.74
C ALA A 2 10.22 13.34 75.32
N ARG A 3 11.31 12.73 74.88
CA ARG A 3 11.86 12.92 73.54
C ARG A 3 11.08 12.07 72.55
N ARG A 4 10.43 12.72 71.57
CA ARG A 4 9.82 12.06 70.42
C ARG A 4 10.91 11.84 69.34
N HIS A 5 11.12 10.57 68.96
CA HIS A 5 11.92 10.17 67.81
C HIS A 5 11.01 10.24 66.54
N VAL A 6 11.43 11.06 65.59
CA VAL A 6 10.81 11.10 64.22
C VAL A 6 11.58 10.11 63.37
N VAL A 7 10.89 9.03 62.96
CA VAL A 7 11.37 8.09 61.95
C VAL A 7 11.03 8.65 60.59
N ARG A 8 12.01 8.97 59.78
CA ARG A 8 11.84 9.31 58.35
C ARG A 8 11.85 8.01 57.54
N ALA A 9 10.74 7.64 56.97
CA ALA A 9 10.64 6.58 55.98
C ALA A 9 11.13 7.12 54.62
N ALA A 10 12.18 6.56 54.07
CA ALA A 10 12.64 6.80 52.71
C ALA A 10 11.86 5.90 51.76
N VAL A 11 11.05 6.47 50.90
CA VAL A 11 10.38 5.76 49.80
C VAL A 11 11.33 5.73 48.60
N SER A 12 11.88 4.53 48.35
CA SER A 12 12.68 4.29 47.14
C SER A 12 11.73 3.98 45.98
N VAL A 13 11.59 4.89 45.02
CA VAL A 13 10.90 4.65 43.74
C VAL A 13 11.87 3.90 42.84
N ALA A 14 11.66 2.60 42.66
CA ALA A 14 12.35 1.82 41.63
C ALA A 14 11.70 2.11 40.26
N ALA A 15 12.41 2.84 39.40
CA ALA A 15 12.03 3.00 38.00
C ALA A 15 12.34 1.69 37.25
N ALA A 16 11.31 0.94 36.90
CA ALA A 16 11.44 -0.22 36.02
C ALA A 16 11.66 0.27 34.59
N ALA A 17 12.90 0.22 34.13
CA ALA A 17 13.22 0.41 32.72
C ALA A 17 12.78 -0.83 31.95
N THR A 18 11.66 -0.76 31.26
CA THR A 18 11.23 -1.80 30.30
C THR A 18 12.10 -1.67 29.07
N SER A 19 13.15 -2.48 28.99
CA SER A 19 13.95 -2.64 27.78
C SER A 19 13.10 -3.32 26.72
N LEU A 20 12.66 -2.59 25.71
CA LEU A 20 12.17 -3.16 24.45
C LEU A 20 13.31 -3.97 23.84
N ILE A 21 13.24 -5.28 23.97
CA ILE A 21 14.10 -6.20 23.22
C ILE A 21 13.58 -6.12 21.76
N VAL A 22 14.21 -5.29 20.95
CA VAL A 22 14.08 -5.39 19.49
C VAL A 22 14.71 -6.73 19.12
N ALA A 23 13.89 -7.73 18.83
CA ALA A 23 14.36 -8.99 18.31
C ALA A 23 15.11 -8.71 16.99
N ALA A 24 16.41 -8.94 16.98
CA ALA A 24 17.17 -8.91 15.74
C ALA A 24 16.55 -9.93 14.77
N PRO A 25 16.41 -9.59 13.46
CA PRO A 25 15.88 -10.54 12.50
C PRO A 25 16.70 -11.82 12.58
N ALA A 26 16.01 -12.95 12.75
CA ALA A 26 16.64 -14.25 12.82
C ALA A 26 17.45 -14.47 11.53
N SER A 27 18.76 -14.58 11.63
CA SER A 27 19.63 -14.88 10.49
C SER A 27 19.20 -16.24 9.94
N ALA A 28 18.66 -16.25 8.71
CA ALA A 28 18.19 -17.48 8.07
C ALA A 28 19.33 -18.52 8.02
N ALA A 29 19.01 -19.77 8.29
CA ALA A 29 19.99 -20.87 8.13
C ALA A 29 20.48 -20.91 6.68
N PRO A 30 21.75 -21.30 6.42
CA PRO A 30 22.29 -21.34 5.08
C PRO A 30 21.40 -22.14 4.11
N GLY A 31 20.93 -21.50 3.06
CA GLY A 31 20.03 -22.09 2.06
C GLY A 31 18.53 -22.06 2.41
N VAL A 32 18.13 -21.33 3.44
CA VAL A 32 16.73 -21.11 3.80
C VAL A 32 16.39 -19.62 3.62
N GLY A 33 15.27 -19.32 2.98
CA GLY A 33 14.70 -17.97 2.95
C GLY A 33 14.24 -17.54 4.35
N SER A 34 14.24 -16.25 4.65
CA SER A 34 13.68 -15.76 5.93
C SER A 34 12.16 -15.65 5.82
N PRO A 35 11.41 -16.03 6.88
CA PRO A 35 9.96 -15.83 6.93
C PRO A 35 9.64 -14.38 7.34
N GLY A 36 9.99 -13.44 6.50
CA GLY A 36 9.80 -12.01 6.72
C GLY A 36 10.96 -11.18 6.17
N LEU A 37 10.64 -9.93 5.82
CA LEU A 37 11.62 -8.95 5.32
C LEU A 37 12.04 -7.94 6.39
N GLY A 38 11.63 -8.15 7.64
CA GLY A 38 12.07 -7.36 8.79
C GLY A 38 11.33 -6.03 8.91
N ASP A 39 10.08 -5.95 8.44
CA ASP A 39 9.24 -4.80 8.74
C ASP A 39 8.91 -4.76 10.24
N PRO A 40 9.07 -3.59 10.92
CA PRO A 40 8.85 -3.49 12.36
C PRO A 40 7.38 -3.71 12.79
N TYR A 41 6.42 -3.41 11.91
CA TYR A 41 5.00 -3.53 12.22
C TYR A 41 4.41 -4.85 11.74
N PHE A 42 4.92 -5.39 10.63
CA PHE A 42 4.51 -6.66 10.05
C PHE A 42 5.71 -7.58 9.83
N PRO A 43 6.29 -8.14 10.91
CA PRO A 43 7.57 -8.85 10.85
C PRO A 43 7.54 -10.14 10.03
N LEU A 44 6.36 -10.69 9.78
CA LEU A 44 6.15 -11.88 8.96
C LEU A 44 5.60 -11.56 7.56
N ALA A 45 5.48 -10.27 7.19
CA ALA A 45 5.04 -9.89 5.86
C ALA A 45 6.20 -9.92 4.88
N GLY A 46 6.00 -10.62 3.77
CA GLY A 46 7.00 -10.89 2.76
C GLY A 46 8.07 -11.87 3.21
N ASN A 47 8.88 -12.33 2.29
CA ASN A 47 9.83 -13.43 2.48
C ASN A 47 11.18 -13.14 1.85
N GLY A 48 12.25 -13.51 2.54
CA GLY A 48 13.61 -13.26 2.06
C GLY A 48 14.22 -14.38 1.24
N GLY A 49 15.30 -14.04 0.55
CA GLY A 49 16.09 -14.99 -0.25
C GLY A 49 15.78 -15.00 -1.74
N TYR A 50 14.76 -14.27 -2.18
CA TYR A 50 14.40 -14.07 -3.57
C TYR A 50 13.78 -12.68 -3.77
N ASP A 51 13.45 -12.36 -5.00
CA ASP A 51 12.88 -11.09 -5.46
C ASP A 51 11.95 -11.44 -6.63
N VAL A 52 10.66 -11.16 -6.48
CA VAL A 52 9.65 -11.48 -7.49
C VAL A 52 9.72 -10.48 -8.63
N ARG A 53 9.56 -10.98 -9.83
CA ARG A 53 9.58 -10.17 -11.06
C ARG A 53 8.23 -10.11 -11.74
N HIS A 54 7.43 -11.17 -11.58
CA HIS A 54 6.14 -11.27 -12.25
C HIS A 54 5.22 -12.27 -11.57
N TYR A 55 3.95 -11.90 -11.47
CA TYR A 55 2.85 -12.78 -11.10
C TYR A 55 1.94 -12.99 -12.31
N SER A 56 1.61 -14.25 -12.62
CA SER A 56 0.53 -14.60 -13.52
C SER A 56 -0.55 -15.33 -12.72
N LEU A 57 -1.70 -14.67 -12.53
CA LEU A 57 -2.80 -15.14 -11.70
C LEU A 57 -3.96 -15.61 -12.60
N ASP A 58 -4.42 -16.82 -12.40
CA ASP A 58 -5.63 -17.37 -13.03
C ASP A 58 -6.65 -17.66 -11.92
N LEU A 59 -7.72 -16.89 -11.90
CA LEU A 59 -8.70 -16.81 -10.82
C LEU A 59 -10.07 -17.18 -11.36
N ASP A 60 -10.65 -18.30 -10.92
CA ASP A 60 -12.00 -18.72 -11.26
C ASP A 60 -12.91 -18.60 -10.03
N TYR A 61 -13.63 -17.49 -9.93
CA TYR A 61 -14.45 -17.15 -8.77
C TYR A 61 -15.91 -17.52 -8.94
N VAL A 62 -16.45 -18.20 -7.96
CA VAL A 62 -17.86 -18.58 -7.85
C VAL A 62 -18.51 -17.80 -6.73
N ARG A 63 -19.15 -16.67 -7.06
CA ARG A 63 -19.80 -15.78 -6.10
C ARG A 63 -20.79 -16.49 -5.16
N ALA A 64 -21.63 -17.38 -5.69
CA ALA A 64 -22.69 -18.02 -4.92
C ALA A 64 -22.20 -18.80 -3.69
N THR A 65 -20.94 -19.19 -3.69
CA THR A 65 -20.28 -19.94 -2.60
C THR A 65 -19.05 -19.23 -2.05
N ASN A 66 -18.78 -17.99 -2.49
CA ASN A 66 -17.55 -17.26 -2.21
C ASN A 66 -16.30 -18.14 -2.43
N HIS A 67 -16.30 -18.95 -3.50
CA HIS A 67 -15.23 -19.93 -3.73
C HIS A 67 -14.33 -19.50 -4.88
N LEU A 68 -13.03 -19.64 -4.69
CA LEU A 68 -11.99 -19.37 -5.66
C LEU A 68 -11.22 -20.67 -5.97
N ASP A 69 -11.26 -21.12 -7.24
CA ASP A 69 -10.30 -22.07 -7.79
C ASP A 69 -9.23 -21.28 -8.54
N ALA A 70 -7.96 -21.43 -8.15
CA ALA A 70 -6.95 -20.54 -8.67
C ALA A 70 -5.58 -21.19 -8.89
N SER A 71 -4.80 -20.57 -9.75
CA SER A 71 -3.37 -20.86 -9.87
C SER A 71 -2.56 -19.57 -9.99
N ALA A 72 -1.43 -19.54 -9.33
CA ALA A 72 -0.43 -18.47 -9.44
C ALA A 72 0.86 -19.04 -10.02
N VAL A 73 1.37 -18.40 -11.06
CA VAL A 73 2.73 -18.65 -11.56
C VAL A 73 3.58 -17.44 -11.23
N ILE A 74 4.55 -17.65 -10.36
CA ILE A 74 5.43 -16.61 -9.82
C ILE A 74 6.80 -16.77 -10.45
N THR A 75 7.28 -15.74 -11.15
CA THR A 75 8.63 -15.64 -11.68
C THR A 75 9.46 -14.84 -10.70
N ALA A 76 10.49 -15.47 -10.13
CA ALA A 76 11.36 -14.82 -9.15
C ALA A 76 12.84 -15.06 -9.44
N ARG A 77 13.69 -14.21 -8.85
CA ARG A 77 15.15 -14.36 -8.91
C ARG A 77 15.68 -14.64 -7.51
N ALA A 78 16.41 -15.72 -7.33
CA ALA A 78 17.05 -16.03 -6.07
C ALA A 78 18.16 -15.01 -5.75
N THR A 79 18.11 -14.40 -4.57
CA THR A 79 19.11 -13.45 -4.06
C THR A 79 20.18 -14.16 -3.23
N GLN A 80 19.93 -15.42 -2.84
CA GLN A 80 20.85 -16.35 -2.20
C GLN A 80 20.64 -17.77 -2.74
N ASP A 81 21.49 -18.74 -2.40
CA ASP A 81 21.20 -20.16 -2.65
C ASP A 81 20.03 -20.57 -1.76
N LEU A 82 18.99 -21.23 -2.32
CA LEU A 82 17.79 -21.65 -1.59
C LEU A 82 17.54 -23.15 -1.73
N ARG A 83 17.38 -23.80 -0.57
CA ARG A 83 16.85 -25.17 -0.43
C ARG A 83 15.41 -25.16 0.05
N ARG A 84 14.98 -24.05 0.67
CA ARG A 84 13.64 -23.76 1.16
C ARG A 84 13.39 -22.27 1.06
N PHE A 85 12.15 -21.90 0.72
CA PHE A 85 11.66 -20.53 0.72
C PHE A 85 10.15 -20.54 1.00
N ASP A 86 9.59 -19.40 1.37
CA ASP A 86 8.22 -19.29 1.78
C ASP A 86 7.46 -18.28 0.88
N LEU A 87 6.14 -18.39 0.84
CA LEU A 87 5.20 -17.41 0.27
C LEU A 87 4.11 -17.16 1.30
N ASP A 88 3.66 -15.92 1.40
CA ASP A 88 2.50 -15.56 2.22
C ASP A 88 1.23 -16.06 1.54
N LEU A 89 0.41 -16.84 2.24
CA LEU A 89 -0.90 -17.31 1.78
C LEU A 89 -1.77 -17.64 2.97
N ARG A 90 -2.99 -17.13 3.03
CA ARG A 90 -3.93 -17.39 4.13
C ARG A 90 -5.08 -18.26 3.64
N GLY A 91 -5.60 -19.13 4.50
CA GLY A 91 -6.87 -19.84 4.33
C GLY A 91 -6.84 -21.04 3.38
N PHE A 92 -6.46 -20.89 2.15
CA PHE A 92 -6.64 -21.83 1.05
C PHE A 92 -6.04 -23.23 1.24
N THR A 93 -6.70 -24.23 0.63
CA THR A 93 -6.14 -25.55 0.41
C THR A 93 -5.24 -25.53 -0.83
N VAL A 94 -3.95 -25.75 -0.65
CA VAL A 94 -2.99 -25.92 -1.72
C VAL A 94 -3.01 -27.37 -2.19
N SER A 95 -3.29 -27.60 -3.47
CA SER A 95 -3.34 -28.93 -4.05
C SER A 95 -2.01 -29.36 -4.68
N ARG A 96 -1.23 -28.40 -5.20
CA ARG A 96 0.01 -28.69 -5.88
C ARG A 96 0.96 -27.48 -5.88
N VAL A 97 2.24 -27.77 -5.69
CA VAL A 97 3.31 -26.80 -5.91
C VAL A 97 4.36 -27.41 -6.85
N THR A 98 4.79 -26.63 -7.84
CA THR A 98 5.94 -27.00 -8.69
C THR A 98 6.94 -25.86 -8.69
N VAL A 99 8.24 -26.21 -8.73
CA VAL A 99 9.34 -25.25 -8.89
C VAL A 99 10.13 -25.68 -10.12
N ASN A 100 10.27 -24.78 -11.09
CA ASN A 100 10.89 -25.06 -12.39
C ASN A 100 10.29 -26.32 -13.06
N LEU A 101 8.95 -26.44 -13.04
CA LEU A 101 8.17 -27.54 -13.58
C LEU A 101 8.31 -28.89 -12.82
N LEU A 102 9.16 -28.97 -11.81
CA LEU A 102 9.33 -30.16 -10.98
C LEU A 102 8.43 -30.07 -9.74
N PRO A 103 7.79 -31.20 -9.33
CA PRO A 103 7.06 -31.21 -8.07
C PRO A 103 7.93 -30.80 -6.89
N ALA A 104 7.40 -29.94 -6.03
CA ALA A 104 8.00 -29.53 -4.78
C ALA A 104 7.18 -30.05 -3.60
N THR A 105 7.82 -30.29 -2.47
CA THR A 105 7.12 -30.52 -1.21
C THR A 105 6.80 -29.18 -0.55
N PHE A 106 5.71 -29.14 0.21
CA PHE A 106 5.31 -27.94 0.92
C PHE A 106 4.64 -28.26 2.24
N THR A 107 4.69 -27.32 3.18
CA THR A 107 3.97 -27.33 4.46
C THR A 107 3.34 -25.97 4.70
N ARG A 108 2.47 -25.87 5.72
CA ARG A 108 1.89 -24.61 6.16
C ARG A 108 2.39 -24.31 7.57
N GLU A 109 2.93 -23.10 7.79
CA GLU A 109 3.38 -22.60 9.09
C GLU A 109 2.72 -21.23 9.32
N GLY A 110 1.53 -21.22 9.92
CA GLY A 110 0.71 -20.00 10.01
C GLY A 110 0.28 -19.50 8.63
N GLN A 111 0.63 -18.27 8.30
CA GLN A 111 0.41 -17.69 6.96
C GLN A 111 1.44 -18.14 5.91
N GLU A 112 2.53 -18.79 6.33
CA GLU A 112 3.58 -19.20 5.41
C GLU A 112 3.21 -20.47 4.63
N LEU A 113 3.32 -20.42 3.33
CA LEU A 113 3.41 -21.58 2.45
C LEU A 113 4.90 -21.90 2.25
N VAL A 114 5.39 -22.83 3.07
CA VAL A 114 6.81 -23.23 3.10
C VAL A 114 7.09 -24.21 1.98
N ILE A 115 7.97 -23.88 1.05
CA ILE A 115 8.23 -24.63 -0.17
C ILE A 115 9.67 -25.19 -0.17
N THR A 116 9.80 -26.50 -0.39
CA THR A 116 11.08 -27.18 -0.58
C THR A 116 11.20 -27.67 -2.02
N PRO A 117 11.94 -26.97 -2.88
CA PRO A 117 12.15 -27.38 -4.27
C PRO A 117 12.95 -28.68 -4.34
N ARG A 118 12.61 -29.54 -5.32
CA ARG A 118 13.34 -30.80 -5.57
C ARG A 118 14.82 -30.58 -5.88
N VAL A 119 15.15 -29.47 -6.53
CA VAL A 119 16.51 -29.06 -6.86
C VAL A 119 16.76 -27.70 -6.23
N PRO A 120 17.81 -27.54 -5.42
CA PRO A 120 18.14 -26.25 -4.81
C PRO A 120 18.31 -25.14 -5.85
N LEU A 121 17.77 -23.96 -5.52
CA LEU A 121 17.87 -22.77 -6.35
C LEU A 121 19.22 -22.08 -6.11
N ARG A 122 19.85 -21.60 -7.18
CA ARG A 122 21.14 -20.93 -7.11
C ARG A 122 21.00 -19.42 -7.13
N ARG A 123 21.75 -18.73 -6.28
CA ARG A 123 21.85 -17.27 -6.25
C ARG A 123 22.00 -16.68 -7.66
N GLY A 124 21.23 -15.63 -7.93
CA GLY A 124 21.25 -14.90 -9.20
C GLY A 124 20.50 -15.59 -10.36
N LYS A 125 19.93 -16.78 -10.14
CA LYS A 125 19.14 -17.48 -11.16
C LYS A 125 17.66 -17.18 -11.01
N THR A 126 16.99 -17.03 -12.15
CA THR A 126 15.52 -16.97 -12.23
C THR A 126 14.95 -18.37 -12.04
N PHE A 127 13.82 -18.44 -11.35
CA PHE A 127 13.05 -19.65 -11.15
C PHE A 127 11.55 -19.35 -11.23
N PHE A 128 10.76 -20.39 -11.42
CA PHE A 128 9.30 -20.30 -11.54
C PHE A 128 8.66 -21.17 -10.47
N VAL A 129 7.69 -20.62 -9.78
CA VAL A 129 6.86 -21.34 -8.83
C VAL A 129 5.46 -21.35 -9.35
N LYS A 130 4.82 -22.52 -9.50
CA LYS A 130 3.38 -22.61 -9.73
C LYS A 130 2.73 -23.18 -8.47
N VAL A 131 1.73 -22.48 -7.97
CA VAL A 131 0.87 -22.90 -6.86
C VAL A 131 -0.54 -23.08 -7.39
N GLU A 132 -1.15 -24.27 -7.19
CA GLU A 132 -2.55 -24.55 -7.48
C GLU A 132 -3.29 -24.63 -6.13
N TYR A 133 -4.30 -23.78 -5.96
CA TYR A 133 -5.00 -23.62 -4.68
C TYR A 133 -6.48 -23.35 -4.88
N ARG A 134 -7.28 -23.65 -3.83
CA ARG A 134 -8.72 -23.43 -3.85
C ARG A 134 -9.27 -23.24 -2.44
N GLY A 135 -10.39 -22.56 -2.33
CA GLY A 135 -11.08 -22.31 -1.07
C GLY A 135 -11.84 -21.00 -1.10
N GLU A 136 -12.22 -20.55 0.05
CA GLU A 136 -12.85 -19.24 0.21
C GLU A 136 -11.73 -18.18 0.38
N PRO A 137 -11.72 -17.12 -0.44
CA PRO A 137 -10.85 -15.97 -0.19
C PRO A 137 -11.13 -15.38 1.19
N THR A 138 -10.11 -14.87 1.83
CA THR A 138 -10.18 -14.45 3.23
C THR A 138 -10.17 -12.93 3.33
N GLU A 139 -11.13 -12.38 4.03
CA GLU A 139 -11.06 -11.06 4.61
C GLU A 139 -9.99 -11.06 5.71
N VAL A 140 -9.19 -10.02 5.76
CA VAL A 140 -8.14 -9.81 6.75
C VAL A 140 -8.55 -8.63 7.61
N ILE A 141 -8.54 -8.81 8.93
CA ILE A 141 -8.80 -7.73 9.89
C ILE A 141 -7.47 -7.23 10.42
N ASP A 142 -7.20 -5.98 10.15
CA ASP A 142 -5.98 -5.33 10.59
C ASP A 142 -5.97 -4.95 12.09
N PRO A 143 -4.79 -4.64 12.64
CA PRO A 143 -4.67 -4.22 14.03
C PRO A 143 -5.46 -2.97 14.42
N ASP A 144 -5.88 -2.13 13.47
CA ASP A 144 -6.76 -0.98 13.70
C ASP A 144 -8.25 -1.33 13.63
N GLY A 145 -8.57 -2.55 13.18
CA GLY A 145 -9.92 -3.07 13.04
C GLY A 145 -10.53 -2.90 11.65
N SER A 146 -9.81 -2.32 10.69
CA SER A 146 -10.25 -2.22 9.29
C SER A 146 -10.22 -3.59 8.59
N SER A 147 -11.07 -3.74 7.57
CA SER A 147 -11.18 -4.94 6.75
C SER A 147 -10.46 -4.74 5.43
N GLU A 148 -9.63 -5.72 5.05
CA GLU A 148 -8.91 -5.76 3.78
C GLU A 148 -8.88 -7.18 3.17
N GLY A 149 -8.21 -7.35 2.05
CA GLY A 149 -8.15 -8.60 1.31
C GLY A 149 -9.32 -8.75 0.35
N TRP A 150 -10.04 -9.83 0.43
CA TRP A 150 -11.21 -10.11 -0.39
C TRP A 150 -12.48 -9.92 0.43
N VAL A 151 -13.07 -8.73 0.36
CA VAL A 151 -14.27 -8.37 1.11
C VAL A 151 -15.51 -8.71 0.26
N PRO A 152 -16.33 -9.71 0.65
CA PRO A 152 -17.52 -10.06 -0.11
C PRO A 152 -18.56 -8.92 -0.10
N THR A 153 -19.12 -8.60 -1.28
CA THR A 153 -20.22 -7.65 -1.45
C THR A 153 -21.51 -8.37 -1.84
N ALA A 154 -22.62 -7.62 -1.93
CA ALA A 154 -23.92 -8.16 -2.30
C ALA A 154 -23.92 -8.88 -3.66
N ASP A 155 -23.07 -8.49 -4.59
CA ASP A 155 -23.04 -9.00 -5.96
C ASP A 155 -21.64 -9.49 -6.43
N GLY A 156 -20.60 -9.38 -5.59
CA GLY A 156 -19.25 -9.78 -5.93
C GLY A 156 -18.28 -9.73 -4.76
N ALA A 157 -17.19 -9.00 -4.94
CA ALA A 157 -16.20 -8.73 -3.91
C ALA A 157 -15.47 -7.42 -4.19
N PHE A 158 -15.27 -6.62 -3.15
CA PHE A 158 -14.39 -5.46 -3.12
C PHE A 158 -13.01 -5.90 -2.64
N VAL A 159 -11.96 -5.66 -3.43
CA VAL A 159 -10.62 -6.20 -3.16
C VAL A 159 -9.64 -5.07 -2.95
N VAL A 160 -9.28 -4.86 -1.70
CA VAL A 160 -8.36 -3.85 -1.19
C VAL A 160 -7.38 -4.51 -0.22
N ASN A 161 -6.09 -4.19 -0.23
CA ASN A 161 -5.11 -5.05 0.44
C ASN A 161 -4.08 -4.31 1.28
N GLU A 162 -4.26 -3.06 1.59
CA GLU A 162 -3.31 -2.32 2.42
C GLU A 162 -3.62 -2.51 3.92
N PRO A 163 -2.62 -2.97 4.69
CA PRO A 163 -1.22 -3.19 4.35
C PRO A 163 -0.84 -4.64 4.03
N GLN A 164 -1.68 -5.66 4.29
CA GLN A 164 -1.30 -7.08 4.27
C GLN A 164 -2.41 -8.03 3.78
N GLY A 165 -3.36 -7.53 2.98
CA GLY A 165 -4.54 -8.27 2.53
C GLY A 165 -4.30 -9.25 1.40
N SER A 166 -3.26 -9.06 0.59
CA SER A 166 -3.00 -9.87 -0.62
C SER A 166 -2.91 -11.37 -0.37
N PRO A 167 -2.29 -11.87 0.71
CA PRO A 167 -2.26 -13.30 1.03
C PRO A 167 -3.63 -13.93 1.26
N GLY A 168 -4.67 -13.13 1.47
CA GLY A 168 -6.05 -13.56 1.61
C GLY A 168 -6.66 -14.13 0.33
N TRP A 169 -6.02 -13.92 -0.86
CA TRP A 169 -6.57 -14.39 -2.13
C TRP A 169 -5.54 -14.92 -3.14
N PHE A 170 -4.24 -14.64 -2.98
CA PHE A 170 -3.19 -15.27 -3.78
C PHE A 170 -1.88 -15.42 -3.00
N PRO A 171 -1.02 -16.42 -3.35
CA PRO A 171 0.29 -16.55 -2.74
C PRO A 171 1.20 -15.40 -3.18
N ALA A 172 1.65 -14.59 -2.22
CA ALA A 172 2.41 -13.37 -2.46
C ALA A 172 3.77 -13.39 -1.75
N ASN A 173 4.67 -12.52 -2.16
CA ASN A 173 5.74 -11.97 -1.33
C ASN A 173 5.25 -10.61 -0.83
N ASP A 174 4.47 -10.63 0.28
CA ASP A 174 3.59 -9.53 0.67
C ASP A 174 4.33 -8.44 1.44
N ASN A 175 5.13 -7.68 0.72
CA ASN A 175 5.86 -6.55 1.29
C ASN A 175 6.04 -5.45 0.24
N PRO A 176 5.86 -4.15 0.58
CA PRO A 176 6.02 -3.04 -0.36
C PRO A 176 7.37 -3.01 -1.08
N ARG A 177 8.38 -3.66 -0.51
CA ARG A 177 9.74 -3.74 -1.03
C ARG A 177 9.88 -4.65 -2.24
N ASP A 178 9.00 -5.64 -2.40
CA ASP A 178 9.03 -6.59 -3.51
C ASP A 178 7.97 -6.22 -4.55
N LYS A 179 8.37 -5.46 -5.54
CA LYS A 179 7.50 -4.97 -6.62
C LYS A 179 7.65 -5.82 -7.87
N ALA A 180 6.53 -6.20 -8.47
CA ALA A 180 6.48 -7.07 -9.64
C ALA A 180 5.48 -6.57 -10.69
N THR A 181 5.52 -7.10 -11.90
CA THR A 181 4.48 -6.94 -12.91
C THR A 181 3.41 -8.03 -12.75
N TYR A 182 2.19 -7.80 -13.27
CA TYR A 182 1.07 -8.71 -13.08
C TYR A 182 0.32 -8.98 -14.39
N ASP A 183 0.01 -10.26 -14.65
CA ASP A 183 -0.99 -10.73 -15.63
C ASP A 183 -2.10 -11.43 -14.85
N MET A 184 -3.34 -10.93 -14.95
CA MET A 184 -4.48 -11.48 -14.23
C MET A 184 -5.56 -11.92 -15.21
N ALA A 185 -5.95 -13.19 -15.16
CA ALA A 185 -7.13 -13.73 -15.80
C ALA A 185 -8.20 -13.99 -14.74
N ILE A 186 -9.22 -13.15 -14.68
CA ILE A 186 -10.29 -13.23 -13.68
C ILE A 186 -11.55 -13.74 -14.36
N THR A 187 -11.96 -14.96 -14.02
CA THR A 187 -13.15 -15.61 -14.57
C THR A 187 -14.28 -15.55 -13.55
N VAL A 188 -15.39 -14.95 -13.95
CA VAL A 188 -16.57 -14.71 -13.12
C VAL A 188 -17.84 -15.16 -13.85
N PRO A 189 -18.99 -15.33 -13.18
CA PRO A 189 -20.26 -15.59 -13.85
C PRO A 189 -20.57 -14.53 -14.91
N LYS A 190 -21.25 -14.92 -15.99
CA LYS A 190 -21.68 -13.98 -17.03
C LYS A 190 -22.57 -12.88 -16.43
N GLY A 191 -22.30 -11.63 -16.78
CA GLY A 191 -22.99 -10.44 -16.23
C GLY A 191 -22.22 -9.77 -15.11
N ILE A 192 -21.19 -10.41 -14.57
CA ILE A 192 -20.26 -9.81 -13.60
C ILE A 192 -19.07 -9.19 -14.34
N THR A 193 -18.71 -8.00 -13.96
CA THR A 193 -17.49 -7.32 -14.39
C THR A 193 -16.40 -7.60 -13.37
N ALA A 194 -15.19 -7.90 -13.85
CA ALA A 194 -14.03 -8.03 -12.96
C ALA A 194 -12.94 -7.06 -13.40
N ILE A 195 -12.42 -6.30 -12.44
CA ILE A 195 -11.43 -5.25 -12.63
C ILE A 195 -10.12 -5.68 -11.99
N GLY A 196 -9.04 -5.60 -12.75
CA GLY A 196 -7.66 -5.77 -12.28
C GLY A 196 -6.82 -4.55 -12.61
N ASN A 197 -5.60 -4.52 -12.10
CA ASN A 197 -4.66 -3.43 -12.37
C ASN A 197 -4.21 -3.41 -13.83
N GLY A 198 -3.78 -2.23 -14.29
CA GLY A 198 -3.22 -2.05 -15.62
C GLY A 198 -4.25 -1.95 -16.74
N ARG A 199 -3.92 -2.50 -17.90
CA ARG A 199 -4.73 -2.41 -19.11
C ARG A 199 -5.57 -3.66 -19.31
N LEU A 200 -6.83 -3.48 -19.73
CA LEU A 200 -7.68 -4.57 -20.20
C LEU A 200 -7.16 -5.11 -21.54
N LEU A 201 -6.67 -6.35 -21.54
CA LEU A 201 -6.18 -7.01 -22.76
C LEU A 201 -7.31 -7.70 -23.53
N SER A 202 -8.24 -8.34 -22.83
CA SER A 202 -9.39 -9.00 -23.45
C SER A 202 -10.50 -9.29 -22.46
N ARG A 203 -11.74 -9.37 -22.98
CA ARG A 203 -12.91 -9.93 -22.34
C ARG A 203 -13.45 -11.05 -23.22
N ARG A 204 -13.71 -12.22 -22.64
CA ARG A 204 -14.20 -13.39 -23.39
C ARG A 204 -15.30 -14.11 -22.63
N ASP A 205 -16.45 -14.26 -23.27
CA ASP A 205 -17.56 -15.05 -22.76
C ASP A 205 -17.41 -16.52 -23.18
N HIS A 206 -17.55 -17.45 -22.26
CA HIS A 206 -17.51 -18.88 -22.52
C HIS A 206 -18.31 -19.65 -21.46
N GLY A 207 -19.23 -20.54 -21.90
CA GLY A 207 -19.93 -21.48 -21.01
C GLY A 207 -20.70 -20.85 -19.84
N GLY A 208 -21.31 -19.67 -20.02
CA GLY A 208 -22.00 -18.94 -18.93
C GLY A 208 -21.07 -18.19 -17.97
N ARG A 209 -19.80 -18.08 -18.33
CA ARG A 209 -18.76 -17.34 -17.60
C ARG A 209 -18.15 -16.27 -18.48
N THR A 210 -17.51 -15.26 -17.87
CA THR A 210 -16.73 -14.22 -18.55
C THR A 210 -15.34 -14.19 -17.95
N THR A 211 -14.31 -14.29 -18.79
CA THR A 211 -12.91 -14.09 -18.38
C THR A 211 -12.45 -12.71 -18.79
N TRP A 212 -11.99 -11.94 -17.82
CA TRP A 212 -11.38 -10.63 -17.97
C TRP A 212 -9.87 -10.78 -17.81
N ARG A 213 -9.09 -10.30 -18.80
CA ARG A 213 -7.61 -10.33 -18.73
C ARG A 213 -7.06 -8.94 -18.63
N TRP A 214 -6.35 -8.70 -17.53
CA TRP A 214 -5.68 -7.44 -17.21
C TRP A 214 -4.17 -7.64 -17.18
N TYR A 215 -3.42 -6.57 -17.47
CA TYR A 215 -1.97 -6.58 -17.45
C TYR A 215 -1.42 -5.27 -16.90
N GLU A 216 -0.70 -5.38 -15.79
CA GLU A 216 0.07 -4.29 -15.20
C GLU A 216 1.54 -4.47 -15.58
N ASP A 217 2.04 -3.54 -16.42
CA ASP A 217 3.38 -3.60 -16.98
C ASP A 217 4.44 -2.83 -16.16
N SER A 218 4.02 -2.13 -15.11
CA SER A 218 4.90 -1.42 -14.18
C SER A 218 5.10 -2.24 -12.89
N PRO A 219 6.26 -2.13 -12.23
CA PRO A 219 6.46 -2.76 -10.93
C PRO A 219 5.47 -2.23 -9.90
N MET A 220 4.74 -3.14 -9.25
CA MET A 220 3.66 -2.87 -8.32
C MET A 220 3.85 -3.70 -7.06
N ALA A 221 3.73 -3.09 -5.89
CA ALA A 221 3.69 -3.80 -4.61
C ALA A 221 2.40 -4.63 -4.50
N SER A 222 2.46 -5.74 -3.76
CA SER A 222 1.31 -6.65 -3.64
C SER A 222 0.07 -5.97 -3.05
N TYR A 223 0.22 -5.09 -2.07
CA TYR A 223 -0.92 -4.42 -1.44
C TYR A 223 -1.74 -3.55 -2.40
N LEU A 224 -1.15 -3.09 -3.51
CA LEU A 224 -1.81 -2.29 -4.55
C LEU A 224 -2.61 -3.12 -5.57
N THR A 225 -2.58 -4.46 -5.44
CA THR A 225 -3.32 -5.34 -6.37
C THR A 225 -4.82 -5.28 -6.12
N THR A 226 -5.61 -5.43 -7.18
CA THR A 226 -7.06 -5.62 -7.05
C THR A 226 -7.57 -6.66 -8.03
N ALA A 227 -8.65 -7.34 -7.64
CA ALA A 227 -9.48 -8.22 -8.47
C ALA A 227 -10.96 -7.98 -8.17
N THR A 228 -11.31 -6.72 -7.86
CA THR A 228 -12.68 -6.30 -7.53
C THR A 228 -13.65 -6.72 -8.62
N ASN A 229 -14.76 -7.32 -8.22
CA ASN A 229 -15.73 -7.85 -9.15
C ASN A 229 -17.17 -7.71 -8.62
N GLY A 230 -18.08 -7.37 -9.52
CA GLY A 230 -19.49 -7.08 -9.22
C GLY A 230 -20.28 -6.73 -10.47
N VAL A 231 -21.50 -6.31 -10.28
CA VAL A 231 -22.33 -5.74 -11.35
C VAL A 231 -21.94 -4.28 -11.52
N PHE A 232 -20.99 -4.01 -12.39
CA PHE A 232 -20.52 -2.65 -12.65
C PHE A 232 -20.95 -2.15 -14.03
N GLU A 233 -21.32 -0.86 -14.11
CA GLU A 233 -21.29 -0.12 -15.36
C GLU A 233 -19.84 0.32 -15.64
N LEU A 234 -19.26 -0.19 -16.74
CA LEU A 234 -17.88 0.13 -17.12
C LEU A 234 -17.87 1.19 -18.22
N ARG A 235 -17.28 2.36 -17.94
CA ARG A 235 -17.01 3.42 -18.92
C ARG A 235 -15.51 3.55 -19.15
N ILE A 236 -15.12 3.73 -20.43
CA ILE A 236 -13.71 3.90 -20.79
C ILE A 236 -13.54 5.29 -21.38
N SER A 237 -12.64 6.07 -20.79
CA SER A 237 -12.26 7.41 -21.22
C SER A 237 -10.75 7.52 -21.40
N LYS A 238 -10.19 8.73 -21.46
CA LYS A 238 -8.74 8.95 -21.61
C LYS A 238 -8.29 10.24 -20.94
N ALA A 239 -7.12 10.17 -20.29
CA ALA A 239 -6.30 11.32 -19.95
C ALA A 239 -5.15 11.42 -20.97
N GLY A 240 -5.31 12.24 -21.99
CA GLY A 240 -4.37 12.28 -23.11
C GLY A 240 -4.28 10.94 -23.85
N ARG A 241 -3.16 10.21 -23.70
CA ARG A 241 -2.97 8.88 -24.29
C ARG A 241 -3.27 7.72 -23.32
N ILE A 242 -3.49 8.03 -22.06
CA ILE A 242 -3.69 7.06 -20.99
C ILE A 242 -5.17 6.65 -20.99
N PRO A 243 -5.54 5.38 -21.23
CA PRO A 243 -6.91 4.91 -21.06
C PRO A 243 -7.28 4.92 -19.58
N LEU A 244 -8.48 5.40 -19.28
CA LEU A 244 -9.08 5.38 -17.94
C LEU A 244 -10.27 4.42 -17.95
N TYR A 245 -10.29 3.51 -16.99
CA TYR A 245 -11.34 2.53 -16.80
C TYR A 245 -12.11 2.88 -15.54
N HIS A 246 -13.36 3.34 -15.69
CA HIS A 246 -14.24 3.69 -14.59
C HIS A 246 -15.33 2.62 -14.46
N ALA A 247 -15.30 1.87 -13.39
CA ALA A 247 -16.31 0.86 -13.05
C ALA A 247 -17.12 1.37 -11.85
N VAL A 248 -18.42 1.48 -12.00
CA VAL A 248 -19.31 2.03 -10.97
C VAL A 248 -20.46 1.06 -10.73
N ASP A 249 -20.72 0.73 -9.47
CA ASP A 249 -21.92 0.02 -9.06
C ASP A 249 -23.16 0.83 -9.44
N PRO A 250 -24.20 0.22 -10.05
CA PRO A 250 -25.40 0.94 -10.46
C PRO A 250 -26.10 1.72 -9.32
N THR A 251 -25.92 1.33 -8.08
CA THR A 251 -26.51 2.02 -6.93
C THR A 251 -25.80 3.34 -6.61
N GLU A 252 -24.53 3.48 -6.99
CA GLU A 252 -23.72 4.68 -6.80
C GLU A 252 -23.83 5.69 -7.96
N VAL A 253 -24.43 5.27 -9.10
CA VAL A 253 -24.61 6.15 -10.26
C VAL A 253 -25.48 7.38 -9.96
N PRO A 254 -26.61 7.26 -9.21
CA PRO A 254 -27.43 8.42 -8.84
C PRO A 254 -26.72 9.46 -7.96
N ASP A 255 -25.70 9.04 -7.22
CA ASP A 255 -24.92 9.90 -6.31
C ASP A 255 -23.77 10.62 -7.02
N GLY A 256 -23.63 10.42 -8.34
CA GLY A 256 -22.70 11.14 -9.20
C GLY A 256 -21.30 10.54 -9.27
N ALA A 257 -21.16 9.23 -9.02
CA ALA A 257 -19.85 8.55 -9.01
C ALA A 257 -19.08 8.71 -10.32
N PHE A 258 -19.75 8.62 -11.48
CA PHE A 258 -19.08 8.85 -12.78
C PHE A 258 -18.58 10.28 -12.96
N GLU A 259 -19.31 11.26 -12.46
CA GLU A 259 -18.92 12.67 -12.48
C GLU A 259 -17.68 12.90 -11.61
N ARG A 260 -17.59 12.21 -10.47
CA ARG A 260 -16.40 12.24 -9.59
C ARG A 260 -15.19 11.63 -10.31
N LEU A 261 -15.33 10.43 -10.84
CA LEU A 261 -14.25 9.76 -11.55
C LEU A 261 -13.84 10.48 -12.86
N ALA A 262 -14.75 11.23 -13.50
CA ALA A 262 -14.40 12.00 -14.69
C ALA A 262 -13.35 13.10 -14.42
N ALA A 263 -13.23 13.57 -13.17
CA ALA A 263 -12.21 14.54 -12.76
C ALA A 263 -10.77 13.96 -12.82
N GLU A 264 -10.60 12.64 -12.77
CA GLU A 264 -9.27 12.01 -12.81
C GLU A 264 -8.39 12.47 -13.97
N ALA A 265 -8.97 12.69 -15.16
CA ALA A 265 -8.21 13.13 -16.33
C ALA A 265 -7.54 14.50 -16.12
N GLU A 266 -8.23 15.41 -15.43
CA GLU A 266 -7.71 16.73 -15.07
C GLU A 266 -6.67 16.61 -13.94
N VAL A 267 -6.96 15.85 -12.89
CA VAL A 267 -6.06 15.61 -11.76
C VAL A 267 -4.75 14.96 -12.23
N ILE A 268 -4.82 13.96 -13.10
CA ILE A 268 -3.64 13.33 -13.73
C ILE A 268 -2.83 14.36 -14.52
N LYS A 269 -3.49 15.22 -15.28
CA LYS A 269 -2.81 16.28 -16.02
C LYS A 269 -2.13 17.26 -15.06
N PHE A 270 -2.82 17.71 -14.03
CA PHE A 270 -2.32 18.65 -13.04
C PHE A 270 -1.06 18.12 -12.36
N PHE A 271 -1.08 16.88 -11.82
CA PHE A 271 0.07 16.30 -11.16
C PHE A 271 1.18 15.91 -12.14
N SER A 272 0.86 15.58 -13.39
CA SER A 272 1.88 15.40 -14.43
C SER A 272 2.67 16.68 -14.69
N ASP A 273 2.01 17.83 -14.71
CA ASP A 273 2.67 19.14 -14.87
C ASP A 273 3.47 19.52 -13.61
N LEU A 274 3.02 19.12 -12.44
CA LEU A 274 3.61 19.50 -11.17
C LEU A 274 4.79 18.60 -10.75
N TYR A 275 4.60 17.28 -10.79
CA TYR A 275 5.54 16.28 -10.27
C TYR A 275 6.34 15.59 -11.37
N GLY A 276 5.82 15.51 -12.57
CA GLY A 276 6.38 14.78 -13.69
C GLY A 276 5.37 13.80 -14.30
N GLN A 277 5.66 13.28 -15.48
CA GLN A 277 4.76 12.43 -16.24
C GLN A 277 4.09 11.34 -15.38
N TYR A 278 2.79 11.12 -15.59
CA TYR A 278 2.05 10.01 -14.98
C TYR A 278 2.80 8.69 -15.15
N PRO A 279 2.99 7.91 -14.07
CA PRO A 279 3.92 6.79 -14.10
C PRO A 279 3.48 5.60 -14.93
N PHE A 280 2.18 5.39 -15.14
CA PHE A 280 1.61 4.13 -15.60
C PHE A 280 1.00 4.19 -17.01
N SER A 281 0.71 2.99 -17.55
CA SER A 281 0.17 2.84 -18.90
C SER A 281 -1.36 2.93 -18.97
N SER A 282 -2.04 2.98 -17.83
CA SER A 282 -3.50 3.16 -17.70
C SER A 282 -3.83 3.82 -16.37
N GLY A 283 -5.08 4.22 -16.18
CA GLY A 283 -5.64 4.74 -14.94
C GLY A 283 -7.12 4.36 -14.81
N GLY A 284 -7.79 4.95 -13.84
CA GLY A 284 -9.20 4.79 -13.59
C GLY A 284 -9.50 4.41 -12.14
N GLY A 285 -10.78 4.26 -11.84
CA GLY A 285 -11.25 3.94 -10.49
C GLY A 285 -12.45 3.00 -10.51
N VAL A 286 -12.65 2.35 -9.38
CA VAL A 286 -13.80 1.49 -9.10
C VAL A 286 -14.57 2.10 -7.94
N VAL A 287 -15.86 2.34 -8.13
CA VAL A 287 -16.79 2.69 -7.04
C VAL A 287 -17.71 1.51 -6.84
N ASP A 288 -17.55 0.81 -5.75
CA ASP A 288 -18.41 -0.30 -5.33
C ASP A 288 -19.36 0.18 -4.23
N HIS A 289 -20.41 -0.57 -3.97
CA HIS A 289 -21.26 -0.35 -2.81
C HIS A 289 -20.82 -1.28 -1.67
N ALA A 290 -19.80 -0.87 -0.95
CA ALA A 290 -19.16 -1.60 0.15
C ALA A 290 -18.90 -0.71 1.37
N PRO A 291 -19.91 0.05 1.85
CA PRO A 291 -19.72 1.10 2.86
C PRO A 291 -19.22 0.59 4.23
N GLU A 292 -19.27 -0.73 4.45
CA GLU A 292 -18.69 -1.38 5.63
C GLU A 292 -17.16 -1.37 5.66
N VAL A 293 -16.52 -1.16 4.51
CA VAL A 293 -15.05 -1.04 4.42
C VAL A 293 -14.59 0.28 5.02
N GLY A 294 -15.25 1.38 4.67
CA GLY A 294 -15.09 2.68 5.33
C GLY A 294 -13.88 3.49 4.89
N TYR A 295 -13.24 3.14 3.76
CA TYR A 295 -12.09 3.86 3.20
C TYR A 295 -11.96 3.68 1.68
N ALA A 296 -11.16 4.55 1.06
CA ALA A 296 -10.67 4.39 -0.31
C ALA A 296 -9.23 3.87 -0.30
N LEU A 297 -8.80 3.28 -1.43
CA LEU A 297 -7.43 2.77 -1.59
C LEU A 297 -6.88 3.09 -2.97
N GLU A 298 -5.65 3.54 -3.01
CA GLU A 298 -4.89 3.93 -4.20
C GLU A 298 -4.52 2.79 -5.15
N SER A 299 -5.11 1.61 -5.07
CA SER A 299 -4.73 0.45 -5.91
C SER A 299 -4.17 0.85 -7.27
N GLN A 300 -2.93 0.46 -7.57
CA GLN A 300 -2.17 1.00 -8.70
C GLN A 300 -2.99 0.94 -10.00
N THR A 301 -3.20 2.09 -10.65
CA THR A 301 -4.00 2.30 -11.87
C THR A 301 -5.51 2.10 -11.75
N LYS A 302 -6.02 1.72 -10.57
CA LYS A 302 -7.45 1.42 -10.30
C LYS A 302 -7.80 1.76 -8.86
N SER A 303 -7.77 3.06 -8.50
CA SER A 303 -8.19 3.49 -7.17
C SER A 303 -9.55 2.89 -6.81
N GLN A 304 -9.67 2.39 -5.58
CA GLN A 304 -10.86 1.70 -5.09
C GLN A 304 -11.60 2.61 -4.12
N TYR A 305 -12.90 2.73 -4.30
CA TYR A 305 -13.79 3.54 -3.45
C TYR A 305 -14.94 2.66 -3.00
N ASP A 306 -15.18 2.59 -1.71
CA ASP A 306 -16.26 1.80 -1.10
C ASP A 306 -17.67 2.39 -1.31
N SER A 307 -17.71 3.64 -1.76
CA SER A 307 -18.91 4.43 -2.08
C SER A 307 -18.51 5.60 -2.97
N THR A 308 -19.47 6.41 -3.43
CA THR A 308 -19.21 7.62 -4.22
C THR A 308 -18.27 8.58 -3.48
N PRO A 309 -17.03 8.80 -3.97
CA PRO A 309 -16.02 9.58 -3.25
C PRO A 309 -16.30 11.09 -3.29
N ASP A 310 -15.79 11.78 -2.28
CA ASP A 310 -15.66 13.24 -2.33
C ASP A 310 -14.59 13.66 -3.35
N PRO A 311 -14.66 14.88 -3.92
CA PRO A 311 -13.64 15.37 -4.85
C PRO A 311 -12.21 15.36 -4.31
N SER A 312 -12.02 15.66 -3.02
CA SER A 312 -10.71 15.61 -2.36
C SER A 312 -10.15 14.20 -2.30
N THR A 313 -11.00 13.19 -2.03
CA THR A 313 -10.61 11.79 -2.03
C THR A 313 -10.11 11.34 -3.41
N VAL A 314 -10.79 11.76 -4.51
CA VAL A 314 -10.29 11.46 -5.87
C VAL A 314 -8.90 12.07 -6.11
N VAL A 315 -8.66 13.30 -5.64
CA VAL A 315 -7.35 13.95 -5.76
C VAL A 315 -6.29 13.20 -4.93
N HIS A 316 -6.65 12.76 -3.73
CA HIS A 316 -5.82 11.98 -2.83
C HIS A 316 -5.35 10.70 -3.50
N GLU A 317 -6.30 9.83 -3.90
CA GLU A 317 -6.00 8.53 -4.49
C GLU A 317 -5.22 8.62 -5.81
N ILE A 318 -5.49 9.64 -6.63
CA ILE A 318 -4.71 9.85 -7.86
C ILE A 318 -3.29 10.35 -7.56
N SER A 319 -3.07 11.11 -6.50
CA SER A 319 -1.72 11.58 -6.16
C SER A 319 -0.80 10.45 -5.69
N HIS A 320 -1.37 9.42 -5.06
CA HIS A 320 -0.64 8.21 -4.68
C HIS A 320 0.00 7.49 -5.85
N GLN A 321 -0.53 7.63 -7.06
CA GLN A 321 0.08 7.02 -8.25
C GLN A 321 1.54 7.46 -8.43
N TRP A 322 1.92 8.67 -7.95
CA TRP A 322 3.32 9.13 -7.88
C TRP A 322 3.97 8.75 -6.56
N PHE A 323 3.28 8.97 -5.40
CA PHE A 323 3.83 8.85 -4.04
C PHE A 323 3.05 7.80 -3.25
N GLY A 324 3.51 6.57 -3.27
CA GLY A 324 2.87 5.35 -2.76
C GLY A 324 3.06 4.22 -3.75
N ASP A 325 2.57 4.41 -4.97
CA ASP A 325 2.58 3.38 -6.01
C ASP A 325 3.90 3.34 -6.79
N SER A 326 4.23 4.40 -7.54
CA SER A 326 5.48 4.43 -8.28
C SER A 326 6.69 4.57 -7.36
N VAL A 327 6.64 5.51 -6.42
CA VAL A 327 7.63 5.66 -5.35
C VAL A 327 7.05 5.09 -4.07
N SER A 328 7.36 3.83 -3.76
CA SER A 328 6.81 3.11 -2.61
C SER A 328 7.73 3.18 -1.41
N LEU A 329 7.16 3.06 -0.22
CA LEU A 329 7.93 2.96 1.02
C LEU A 329 8.71 1.62 1.11
N THR A 330 9.76 1.61 1.94
CA THR A 330 10.56 0.42 2.21
C THR A 330 10.06 -0.34 3.44
N VAL A 331 9.49 0.38 4.41
CA VAL A 331 8.93 -0.16 5.65
C VAL A 331 7.72 0.64 6.07
N TRP A 332 6.74 -0.01 6.66
CA TRP A 332 5.47 0.60 7.04
C TRP A 332 5.57 1.81 7.98
N PRO A 333 6.52 1.89 8.94
CA PRO A 333 6.70 3.11 9.72
C PRO A 333 6.95 4.40 8.92
N ASP A 334 7.35 4.28 7.65
CA ASP A 334 7.55 5.43 6.75
C ASP A 334 6.27 5.85 5.98
N ILE A 335 5.08 5.36 6.35
CA ILE A 335 3.79 5.57 5.66
C ILE A 335 3.44 7.05 5.43
N TRP A 336 3.95 7.97 6.23
CA TRP A 336 3.78 9.40 6.00
C TRP A 336 4.31 9.87 4.63
N LEU A 337 5.24 9.09 4.02
CA LEU A 337 5.75 9.34 2.66
C LEU A 337 4.68 9.09 1.57
N ASN A 338 3.66 8.27 1.88
CA ASN A 338 2.48 8.08 1.06
C ASN A 338 1.42 9.11 1.48
N GLU A 339 0.86 8.98 2.66
CA GLU A 339 -0.31 9.70 3.13
C GLU A 339 -0.08 11.21 3.32
N GLY A 340 1.06 11.57 3.87
CA GLY A 340 1.42 13.00 4.04
C GLY A 340 1.63 13.70 2.70
N PHE A 341 2.14 12.99 1.68
CA PHE A 341 2.30 13.52 0.33
C PHE A 341 0.94 13.61 -0.39
N ALA A 342 0.05 12.64 -0.20
CA ALA A 342 -1.27 12.67 -0.81
C ALA A 342 -2.12 13.80 -0.21
N THR A 343 -2.18 13.93 1.10
CA THR A 343 -2.87 15.03 1.77
C THR A 343 -2.29 16.41 1.39
N PHE A 344 -0.96 16.52 1.27
CA PHE A 344 -0.35 17.75 0.77
C PHE A 344 -0.71 18.03 -0.68
N SER A 345 -0.87 16.99 -1.50
CA SER A 345 -1.28 17.12 -2.92
C SER A 345 -2.71 17.64 -3.04
N GLU A 346 -3.63 17.24 -2.14
CA GLU A 346 -4.96 17.84 -2.04
C GLU A 346 -4.85 19.35 -1.78
N TRP A 347 -4.02 19.77 -0.80
CA TRP A 347 -3.86 21.19 -0.46
C TRP A 347 -3.32 22.02 -1.63
N ILE A 348 -2.39 21.45 -2.41
CA ILE A 348 -1.84 22.13 -3.60
C ILE A 348 -2.85 22.16 -4.74
N TYR A 349 -3.64 21.09 -4.91
CA TYR A 349 -4.70 21.06 -5.89
C TYR A 349 -5.75 22.14 -5.61
N ASP A 350 -6.22 22.22 -4.37
CA ASP A 350 -7.16 23.25 -3.92
C ASP A 350 -6.60 24.67 -4.12
N GLU A 351 -5.34 24.92 -3.70
CA GLU A 351 -4.66 26.21 -3.91
C GLU A 351 -4.67 26.67 -5.37
N LYS A 352 -4.58 25.73 -6.30
CA LYS A 352 -4.54 26.04 -7.74
C LYS A 352 -5.91 26.11 -8.40
N HIS A 353 -6.93 25.60 -7.74
CA HIS A 353 -8.32 25.59 -8.26
C HIS A 353 -9.26 26.56 -7.52
N GLY A 354 -8.71 27.53 -6.77
CA GLY A 354 -9.47 28.60 -6.13
C GLY A 354 -10.03 28.25 -4.75
N GLY A 355 -9.63 27.12 -4.19
CA GLY A 355 -9.86 26.71 -2.82
C GLY A 355 -8.90 27.36 -1.83
N PRO A 356 -8.84 26.84 -0.58
CA PRO A 356 -7.87 27.28 0.43
C PRO A 356 -6.42 27.16 -0.07
N THR A 357 -5.58 28.11 0.31
CA THR A 357 -4.12 27.94 0.07
C THR A 357 -3.56 26.82 0.95
N ALA A 358 -2.50 26.14 0.51
CA ALA A 358 -1.82 25.16 1.33
C ALA A 358 -1.35 25.71 2.69
N GLN A 359 -1.03 27.02 2.75
CA GLN A 359 -0.76 27.69 4.02
C GLN A 359 -2.01 27.80 4.89
N ALA A 360 -3.18 28.09 4.33
CA ALA A 360 -4.43 28.15 5.11
C ALA A 360 -4.80 26.77 5.66
N SER A 361 -4.63 25.69 4.89
CA SER A 361 -4.83 24.32 5.35
C SER A 361 -3.84 23.94 6.46
N PHE A 362 -2.56 24.30 6.27
CA PHE A 362 -1.54 24.16 7.33
C PHE A 362 -1.94 24.89 8.61
N ASP A 363 -2.40 26.15 8.52
CA ASP A 363 -2.77 26.97 9.68
C ASP A 363 -3.94 26.33 10.44
N GLN A 364 -4.92 25.71 9.75
CA GLN A 364 -6.03 24.97 10.36
C GLN A 364 -5.51 23.73 11.14
N VAL A 365 -4.63 22.94 10.54
CA VAL A 365 -3.99 21.80 11.22
C VAL A 365 -3.18 22.27 12.41
N TYR A 366 -2.36 23.32 12.20
CA TYR A 366 -1.51 23.86 13.23
C TYR A 366 -2.27 24.56 14.36
N ALA A 367 -3.51 25.04 14.14
CA ALA A 367 -4.35 25.61 15.19
C ALA A 367 -4.82 24.57 16.23
N ARG A 368 -4.77 23.28 15.92
CA ARG A 368 -5.18 22.23 16.86
C ARG A 368 -4.36 22.30 18.17
N PRO A 369 -5.00 22.07 19.34
CA PRO A 369 -4.31 22.10 20.64
C PRO A 369 -3.09 21.17 20.68
N ALA A 370 -2.06 21.54 21.44
CA ALA A 370 -0.84 20.71 21.59
C ALA A 370 -1.10 19.32 22.19
N THR A 371 -2.26 19.12 22.83
CA THR A 371 -2.73 17.84 23.37
C THR A 371 -3.41 16.95 22.32
N ASN A 372 -3.65 17.47 21.11
CA ASN A 372 -4.26 16.68 20.04
C ASN A 372 -3.32 15.52 19.63
N SER A 373 -3.91 14.36 19.31
CA SER A 373 -3.18 13.13 18.98
C SER A 373 -2.20 13.30 17.82
N ILE A 374 -2.49 14.15 16.85
CA ILE A 374 -1.57 14.44 15.74
C ILE A 374 -0.20 15.00 16.20
N TRP A 375 -0.16 15.68 17.37
CA TRP A 375 1.08 16.20 17.93
C TRP A 375 1.76 15.25 18.90
N THR A 376 0.98 14.50 19.66
CA THR A 376 1.52 13.59 20.69
C THR A 376 2.00 12.25 20.12
N ARG A 377 1.59 11.93 18.89
CA ARG A 377 2.08 10.76 18.14
C ARG A 377 2.85 11.24 16.91
N PRO A 378 4.14 10.95 16.79
CA PRO A 378 4.95 11.40 15.66
C PRO A 378 4.69 10.55 14.40
N PRO A 379 4.57 11.16 13.20
CA PRO A 379 4.25 10.41 11.97
C PRO A 379 5.38 9.50 11.48
N GLY A 380 6.64 9.76 11.81
CA GLY A 380 7.78 8.91 11.46
C GLY A 380 7.96 7.69 12.36
N ASN A 381 7.14 7.56 13.41
CA ASN A 381 7.01 6.38 14.25
C ASN A 381 5.70 6.47 15.04
N VAL A 382 4.64 5.98 14.47
CA VAL A 382 3.30 6.03 15.09
C VAL A 382 3.13 5.10 16.29
N GLY A 383 4.11 4.23 16.56
CA GLY A 383 4.14 3.40 17.76
C GLY A 383 3.47 2.03 17.63
N GLY A 384 3.03 1.66 16.43
CA GLY A 384 2.49 0.32 16.16
C GLY A 384 1.54 0.29 14.97
N PRO A 385 1.26 -0.91 14.41
CA PRO A 385 0.46 -1.07 13.21
C PRO A 385 -0.98 -0.54 13.36
N GLN A 386 -1.57 -0.64 14.55
CA GLN A 386 -2.92 -0.14 14.84
C GLN A 386 -3.07 1.40 14.73
N PHE A 387 -2.00 2.12 14.46
CA PHE A 387 -1.99 3.57 14.33
C PHE A 387 -1.49 4.05 12.95
N LEU A 388 -1.32 3.13 12.02
CA LEU A 388 -0.75 3.39 10.69
C LEU A 388 -1.55 4.45 9.93
N PHE A 389 -2.88 4.33 9.96
CA PHE A 389 -3.80 5.20 9.22
C PHE A 389 -4.50 6.22 10.14
N THR A 390 -3.76 6.78 11.11
CA THR A 390 -4.28 7.86 11.95
C THR A 390 -3.96 9.24 11.37
N GLY A 391 -4.81 10.23 11.65
CA GLY A 391 -4.64 11.60 11.13
C GLY A 391 -3.25 12.23 11.36
N THR A 392 -2.37 11.58 12.13
CA THR A 392 -1.00 12.06 12.30
C THR A 392 -0.16 11.89 11.05
N VAL A 393 -0.32 10.76 10.32
CA VAL A 393 0.46 10.52 9.09
C VAL A 393 -0.03 11.40 7.95
N TYR A 394 -1.34 11.64 7.88
CA TYR A 394 -1.99 12.52 6.92
C TYR A 394 -1.70 13.99 7.22
N ASP A 395 -2.34 14.53 8.23
CA ASP A 395 -2.34 15.96 8.56
C ASP A 395 -0.98 16.49 8.97
N ARG A 396 -0.28 15.81 9.90
CA ARG A 396 1.05 16.26 10.34
C ARG A 396 2.10 15.93 9.28
N GLY A 397 1.91 14.86 8.51
CA GLY A 397 2.73 14.55 7.33
C GLY A 397 2.67 15.70 6.32
N ALA A 398 1.47 16.11 5.91
CA ALA A 398 1.24 17.23 5.00
C ALA A 398 1.76 18.56 5.58
N ALA A 399 1.50 18.80 6.88
CA ALA A 399 2.04 19.98 7.57
C ALA A 399 3.58 20.02 7.58
N THR A 400 4.23 18.86 7.68
CA THR A 400 5.70 18.75 7.55
C THR A 400 6.17 19.22 6.17
N LEU A 401 5.47 18.84 5.10
CA LEU A 401 5.78 19.26 3.74
C LEU A 401 5.57 20.76 3.53
N GLN A 402 4.46 21.32 4.05
CA GLN A 402 4.23 22.76 3.98
C GLN A 402 5.26 23.56 4.79
N ALA A 403 5.61 23.10 5.99
CA ALA A 403 6.67 23.71 6.78
C ALA A 403 8.02 23.66 6.05
N LEU A 404 8.33 22.54 5.38
CA LEU A 404 9.52 22.42 4.53
C LEU A 404 9.45 23.41 3.35
N ARG A 405 8.29 23.54 2.69
CA ARG A 405 8.07 24.51 1.60
C ARG A 405 8.38 25.93 2.03
N VAL A 406 7.87 26.34 3.20
CA VAL A 406 8.16 27.66 3.79
C VAL A 406 9.66 27.84 4.06
N LYS A 407 10.29 26.80 4.63
CA LYS A 407 11.72 26.85 5.03
C LYS A 407 12.68 26.94 3.85
N VAL A 408 12.43 26.21 2.76
CA VAL A 408 13.36 26.14 1.62
C VAL A 408 12.92 26.99 0.42
N GLY A 409 11.69 27.51 0.45
CA GLY A 409 11.05 28.31 -0.61
C GLY A 409 10.49 27.47 -1.75
N ASP A 410 9.42 27.96 -2.38
CA ASP A 410 8.64 27.26 -3.41
C ASP A 410 9.48 26.61 -4.51
N LYS A 411 10.39 27.39 -5.11
CA LYS A 411 11.21 26.91 -6.23
C LYS A 411 12.05 25.69 -5.84
N THR A 412 12.64 25.72 -4.66
CA THR A 412 13.47 24.61 -4.14
C THR A 412 12.59 23.42 -3.77
N PHE A 413 11.48 23.67 -3.09
CA PHE A 413 10.55 22.66 -2.65
C PHE A 413 9.98 21.83 -3.83
N PHE A 414 9.38 22.48 -4.82
CA PHE A 414 8.81 21.76 -5.98
C PHE A 414 9.88 21.09 -6.85
N ARG A 415 11.13 21.61 -6.83
CA ARG A 415 12.25 20.88 -7.42
C ARG A 415 12.57 19.60 -6.65
N ILE A 416 12.51 19.63 -5.31
CA ILE A 416 12.71 18.44 -4.46
C ILE A 416 11.65 17.39 -4.81
N LEU A 417 10.37 17.75 -4.87
CA LEU A 417 9.29 16.80 -5.18
C LEU A 417 9.44 16.16 -6.57
N ARG A 418 9.76 16.97 -7.60
CA ARG A 418 9.98 16.45 -8.96
C ARG A 418 11.17 15.50 -9.02
N GLU A 419 12.27 15.84 -8.33
CA GLU A 419 13.45 14.98 -8.30
C GLU A 419 13.24 13.74 -7.43
N TRP A 420 12.45 13.85 -6.36
CA TRP A 420 12.05 12.71 -5.54
C TRP A 420 11.37 11.65 -6.38
N TYR A 421 10.35 12.04 -7.14
CA TYR A 421 9.68 11.16 -8.08
C TYR A 421 10.63 10.65 -9.18
N ALA A 422 11.31 11.54 -9.87
CA ALA A 422 12.10 11.17 -11.05
C ALA A 422 13.26 10.20 -10.74
N HIS A 423 13.87 10.30 -9.55
CA HIS A 423 14.99 9.44 -9.16
C HIS A 423 14.57 8.11 -8.54
N ASN A 424 13.36 8.04 -7.99
CA ASN A 424 12.90 6.89 -7.24
C ASN A 424 11.73 6.16 -7.93
N ARG A 425 11.37 6.59 -9.14
CA ARG A 425 10.30 5.98 -9.93
C ARG A 425 10.46 4.46 -9.97
N ASP A 426 9.36 3.75 -9.75
CA ASP A 426 9.26 2.28 -9.73
C ASP A 426 10.13 1.60 -8.66
N GLY A 427 10.63 2.37 -7.70
CA GLY A 427 11.50 1.91 -6.62
C GLY A 427 10.93 2.11 -5.22
N ASN A 428 11.79 1.87 -4.23
CA ASN A 428 11.46 1.98 -2.82
C ASN A 428 12.36 3.00 -2.11
N VAL A 429 11.79 3.68 -1.12
CA VAL A 429 12.42 4.79 -0.42
C VAL A 429 12.20 4.71 1.09
N THR A 430 12.99 5.51 1.81
CA THR A 430 12.85 5.75 3.25
C THR A 430 12.77 7.24 3.56
N THR A 431 12.30 7.59 4.75
CA THR A 431 12.36 8.98 5.27
C THR A 431 13.78 9.56 5.18
N ALA A 432 14.80 8.75 5.48
CA ALA A 432 16.20 9.19 5.39
C ALA A 432 16.63 9.55 3.96
N ASP A 433 16.09 8.89 2.95
CA ASP A 433 16.35 9.22 1.53
C ASP A 433 15.78 10.61 1.18
N PHE A 434 14.54 10.87 1.64
CA PHE A 434 13.89 12.17 1.42
C PHE A 434 14.65 13.31 2.12
N VAL A 435 15.03 13.12 3.39
CA VAL A 435 15.84 14.10 4.14
C VAL A 435 17.14 14.41 3.40
N ARG A 436 17.86 13.38 2.96
CA ARG A 436 19.11 13.55 2.19
C ARG A 436 18.90 14.32 0.89
N LEU A 437 17.81 14.07 0.18
CA LEU A 437 17.48 14.82 -1.04
C LEU A 437 17.18 16.30 -0.72
N ALA A 438 16.34 16.55 0.29
CA ALA A 438 15.95 17.88 0.71
C ALA A 438 17.19 18.72 1.13
N GLU A 439 18.11 18.15 1.90
CA GLU A 439 19.36 18.81 2.30
C GLU A 439 20.26 19.12 1.10
N ARG A 440 20.46 18.15 0.20
CA ARG A 440 21.28 18.38 -1.00
C ARG A 440 20.71 19.47 -1.90
N ARG A 441 19.39 19.60 -2.02
CA ARG A 441 18.76 20.56 -2.94
C ARG A 441 18.55 21.94 -2.34
N SER A 442 18.37 22.01 -1.03
CA SER A 442 18.26 23.29 -0.33
C SER A 442 19.61 23.89 0.07
N GLY A 443 20.64 23.07 0.21
CA GLY A 443 21.93 23.46 0.79
C GLY A 443 21.85 23.72 2.29
N GLN A 444 20.75 23.33 2.94
CA GLN A 444 20.50 23.52 4.38
C GLN A 444 20.66 22.20 5.12
N ARG A 445 21.04 22.26 6.40
CA ARG A 445 20.95 21.12 7.31
C ARG A 445 19.52 21.02 7.82
N LEU A 446 18.82 19.97 7.48
CA LEU A 446 17.40 19.78 7.80
C LEU A 446 17.13 18.66 8.81
N GLY A 447 18.17 17.96 9.28
CA GLY A 447 18.01 16.86 10.24
C GLY A 447 17.20 17.25 11.48
N ALA A 448 17.53 18.38 12.14
CA ALA A 448 16.79 18.86 13.31
C ALA A 448 15.34 19.26 12.97
N PHE A 449 15.09 19.80 11.78
CA PHE A 449 13.76 20.12 11.29
C PHE A 449 12.92 18.86 11.18
N PHE A 450 13.40 17.83 10.47
CA PHE A 450 12.67 16.59 10.31
C PHE A 450 12.53 15.82 11.62
N ASP A 451 13.55 15.85 12.51
CA ASP A 451 13.41 15.28 13.85
C ASP A 451 12.24 15.90 14.60
N THR A 452 12.13 17.24 14.59
CA THR A 452 11.04 17.96 15.25
C THR A 452 9.68 17.61 14.66
N TRP A 453 9.55 17.55 13.35
CA TRP A 453 8.27 17.32 12.68
C TRP A 453 7.84 15.86 12.63
N LEU A 454 8.77 14.93 12.48
CA LEU A 454 8.47 13.52 12.23
C LEU A 454 8.68 12.61 13.45
N TYR A 455 9.51 12.99 14.43
CA TYR A 455 9.87 12.07 15.51
C TYR A 455 9.63 12.60 16.92
N GLN A 456 9.45 13.91 17.11
CA GLN A 456 9.15 14.45 18.45
C GLN A 456 7.65 14.31 18.77
N PRO A 457 7.26 13.74 19.95
CA PRO A 457 5.87 13.61 20.37
C PRO A 457 5.32 14.92 20.94
N ALA A 458 5.50 16.02 20.23
CA ALA A 458 5.09 17.34 20.62
C ALA A 458 4.75 18.20 19.40
N LYS A 459 3.89 19.20 19.59
CA LYS A 459 3.61 20.22 18.58
C LYS A 459 4.87 21.04 18.33
N PRO A 460 5.39 21.10 17.08
CA PRO A 460 6.54 21.93 16.73
C PRO A 460 6.29 23.41 17.07
N THR A 461 7.20 24.05 17.79
CA THR A 461 7.10 25.49 18.13
C THR A 461 8.13 26.36 17.41
N THR A 462 9.22 25.75 16.95
CA THR A 462 10.28 26.38 16.16
C THR A 462 10.79 25.39 15.13
N TRP A 463 11.03 25.83 13.90
CA TRP A 463 11.59 25.01 12.80
C TRP A 463 12.31 25.81 11.71
#